data_8c7cdbb0c389c214992773bf3c7e9bfa
#
_entry.id   8c7cdbb0c389c214992773bf3c7e9bfa
#
_cell.length_a   1.000
_cell.length_b   1.000
_cell.length_c   1.000
_cell.angle_alpha   90.00
_cell.angle_beta   90.00
_cell.angle_gamma   90.00
#
_symmetry.space_group_name_H-M   'P 1'
#
loop_
_entity.id
_entity.type
_entity.pdbx_description
1 polymer ?
#
loop_
_entity_poly.entity_id
_entity_poly.type
_entity_poly.pdbx_seq_one_letter_code
_entity_poly.pdbx_strand_id
1 'polypeptide(L)'
;MNTDYTEEKFEIFREIDKNLWRDRAAGIIKDPREGMSKDEKTEWIRAQRFIRYFKNISYEEAVDINNKYMEGLKLKVQEIEGAKEFIKYLKDKQYKIIIASNGPSTAIPAKLKGLGINEYIDETFAADECGSMKPHAYFYEALFNKINNHNTKEMLFIGDELEKDIKGGNEIGMDTCWFNIRNDDTSVYKPTYEIHKLEELKNIL
;
A
#
# COMPACT_ATOMS: atom_id res chain seq x y z
N MET A 1 -13.03 25.44 -4.92
CA MET A 1 -12.04 25.82 -3.91
C MET A 1 -10.66 25.75 -4.53
N ASN A 2 -10.02 26.89 -4.71
CA ASN A 2 -8.61 26.93 -5.16
C ASN A 2 -7.76 26.72 -3.92
N THR A 3 -7.43 25.45 -3.60
CA THR A 3 -6.48 25.17 -2.52
C THR A 3 -5.10 25.17 -3.15
N ASP A 4 -4.39 26.27 -2.99
CA ASP A 4 -2.99 26.33 -3.38
C ASP A 4 -2.26 25.18 -2.69
N TYR A 5 -1.76 24.25 -3.50
CA TYR A 5 -0.95 23.12 -3.00
C TYR A 5 0.35 23.69 -2.42
N THR A 6 0.68 23.25 -1.22
CA THR A 6 2.02 23.42 -0.64
C THR A 6 2.45 22.10 -0.02
N GLU A 7 3.76 21.83 0.00
CA GLU A 7 4.31 20.63 0.63
C GLU A 7 3.90 20.55 2.11
N GLU A 8 3.91 21.65 2.84
CA GLU A 8 3.47 21.73 4.22
C GLU A 8 2.02 21.25 4.41
N LYS A 9 1.09 21.72 3.56
CA LYS A 9 -0.32 21.29 3.59
C LYS A 9 -0.45 19.80 3.31
N PHE A 10 0.36 19.26 2.41
CA PHE A 10 0.36 17.86 2.07
C PHE A 10 0.90 17.00 3.23
N GLU A 11 1.97 17.42 3.91
CA GLU A 11 2.48 16.71 5.07
C GLU A 11 1.48 16.70 6.23
N ILE A 12 0.78 17.82 6.48
CA ILE A 12 -0.32 17.84 7.45
C ILE A 12 -1.41 16.82 7.09
N PHE A 13 -1.81 16.75 5.83
CA PHE A 13 -2.81 15.79 5.38
C PHE A 13 -2.32 14.34 5.53
N ARG A 14 -1.07 14.06 5.18
CA ARG A 14 -0.46 12.72 5.35
C ARG A 14 -0.44 12.28 6.81
N GLU A 15 -0.07 13.18 7.71
CA GLU A 15 -0.03 12.88 9.15
C GLU A 15 -1.44 12.61 9.71
N ILE A 16 -2.44 13.39 9.28
CA ILE A 16 -3.84 13.14 9.62
C ILE A 16 -4.29 11.76 9.12
N ASP A 17 -4.01 11.42 7.87
CA ASP A 17 -4.38 10.13 7.29
C ASP A 17 -3.70 8.97 8.02
N LYS A 18 -2.38 9.06 8.27
CA LYS A 18 -1.59 8.06 9.00
C LYS A 18 -2.16 7.83 10.41
N ASN A 19 -2.39 8.89 11.16
CA ASN A 19 -2.94 8.80 12.52
C ASN A 19 -4.35 8.23 12.52
N LEU A 20 -5.20 8.59 11.57
CA LEU A 20 -6.55 8.07 11.43
C LEU A 20 -6.56 6.54 11.27
N TRP A 21 -5.74 6.00 10.37
CA TRP A 21 -5.65 4.56 10.12
C TRP A 21 -5.01 3.81 11.29
N ARG A 22 -4.00 4.39 11.94
CA ARG A 22 -3.40 3.83 13.17
C ARG A 22 -4.44 3.72 14.30
N ASP A 23 -5.18 4.79 14.54
CA ASP A 23 -6.18 4.85 15.62
C ASP A 23 -7.37 3.92 15.32
N ARG A 24 -7.71 3.75 14.04
CA ARG A 24 -8.70 2.78 13.59
C ARG A 24 -8.24 1.34 13.86
N ALA A 25 -7.01 1.00 13.50
CA ALA A 25 -6.43 -0.32 13.73
C ALA A 25 -6.32 -0.65 15.22
N ALA A 26 -6.03 0.34 16.06
CA ALA A 26 -5.98 0.21 17.51
C ALA A 26 -7.37 0.14 18.19
N GLY A 27 -8.47 0.24 17.43
CA GLY A 27 -9.83 0.23 17.97
C GLY A 27 -10.23 1.52 18.74
N ILE A 28 -9.40 2.57 18.68
CA ILE A 28 -9.67 3.87 19.28
C ILE A 28 -10.82 4.56 18.53
N ILE A 29 -10.82 4.46 17.20
CA ILE A 29 -11.90 4.98 16.34
C ILE A 29 -12.87 3.84 16.07
N LYS A 30 -14.10 3.99 16.56
CA LYS A 30 -15.20 3.04 16.38
C LYS A 30 -16.11 3.49 15.24
N ASP A 31 -16.84 2.53 14.67
CA ASP A 31 -17.89 2.82 13.70
C ASP A 31 -18.97 3.71 14.33
N PRO A 32 -19.53 4.66 13.59
CA PRO A 32 -20.50 5.63 14.13
C PRO A 32 -21.85 4.98 14.48
N ARG A 33 -22.16 3.83 13.90
CA ARG A 33 -23.39 3.05 14.18
C ARG A 33 -23.13 1.55 14.02
N GLU A 34 -23.88 0.73 14.72
CA GLU A 34 -23.89 -0.71 14.52
C GLU A 34 -24.54 -1.09 13.17
N GLY A 35 -24.17 -2.26 12.66
CA GLY A 35 -24.76 -2.81 11.43
C GLY A 35 -24.28 -2.20 10.12
N MET A 36 -23.29 -1.30 10.14
CA MET A 36 -22.70 -0.80 8.89
C MET A 36 -22.04 -1.91 8.07
N SER A 37 -22.30 -1.90 6.76
CA SER A 37 -21.58 -2.74 5.81
C SER A 37 -20.09 -2.36 5.77
N LYS A 38 -19.26 -3.24 5.17
CA LYS A 38 -17.83 -2.97 4.97
C LYS A 38 -17.60 -1.71 4.14
N ASP A 39 -18.42 -1.48 3.12
CA ASP A 39 -18.30 -0.33 2.23
C ASP A 39 -18.66 0.97 2.95
N GLU A 40 -19.75 0.99 3.71
CA GLU A 40 -20.14 2.14 4.55
C GLU A 40 -19.06 2.50 5.57
N LYS A 41 -18.46 1.51 6.23
CA LYS A 41 -17.34 1.72 7.16
C LYS A 41 -16.13 2.31 6.46
N THR A 42 -15.82 1.81 5.27
CA THR A 42 -14.69 2.28 4.46
C THR A 42 -14.91 3.70 3.96
N GLU A 43 -16.09 4.03 3.48
CA GLU A 43 -16.45 5.38 3.07
C GLU A 43 -16.37 6.34 4.26
N TRP A 44 -16.98 5.96 5.39
CA TRP A 44 -16.98 6.78 6.59
C TRP A 44 -15.57 7.11 7.07
N ILE A 45 -14.71 6.10 7.23
CA ILE A 45 -13.33 6.32 7.72
C ILE A 45 -12.51 7.17 6.74
N ARG A 46 -12.71 7.00 5.45
CA ARG A 46 -12.05 7.82 4.43
C ARG A 46 -12.52 9.27 4.44
N ALA A 47 -13.78 9.54 4.70
CA ALA A 47 -14.31 10.88 4.85
C ALA A 47 -13.73 11.60 6.07
N GLN A 48 -13.45 10.89 7.17
CA GLN A 48 -12.91 11.47 8.41
C GLN A 48 -11.58 12.20 8.21
N ARG A 49 -10.72 11.79 7.26
CA ARG A 49 -9.47 12.51 6.98
C ARG A 49 -9.72 13.92 6.45
N PHE A 50 -10.74 14.11 5.63
CA PHE A 50 -11.11 15.42 5.09
C PHE A 50 -11.81 16.29 6.12
N ILE A 51 -12.69 15.71 6.95
CA ILE A 51 -13.31 16.41 8.08
C ILE A 51 -12.22 16.92 9.04
N ARG A 52 -11.24 16.09 9.38
CA ARG A 52 -10.13 16.47 10.26
C ARG A 52 -9.21 17.53 9.64
N TYR A 53 -9.00 17.46 8.33
CA TYR A 53 -8.15 18.41 7.61
C TYR A 53 -8.83 19.78 7.46
N PHE A 54 -10.06 19.82 6.97
CA PHE A 54 -10.78 21.07 6.68
C PHE A 54 -11.52 21.66 7.90
N LYS A 55 -11.82 20.84 8.91
CA LYS A 55 -12.48 21.17 10.18
C LYS A 55 -13.93 21.67 10.08
N ASN A 56 -14.28 22.41 9.05
CA ASN A 56 -15.60 23.09 8.87
C ASN A 56 -16.30 22.64 7.60
N ILE A 57 -16.35 21.33 7.34
CA ILE A 57 -17.09 20.73 6.23
C ILE A 57 -18.08 19.69 6.76
N SER A 58 -19.19 19.49 6.04
CA SER A 58 -20.16 18.44 6.35
C SER A 58 -19.61 17.06 5.99
N TYR A 59 -20.31 16.01 6.47
CA TYR A 59 -19.96 14.64 6.09
C TYR A 59 -20.13 14.41 4.59
N GLU A 60 -21.22 14.91 4.00
CA GLU A 60 -21.51 14.81 2.57
C GLU A 60 -20.44 15.49 1.71
N GLU A 61 -19.99 16.67 2.12
CA GLU A 61 -18.88 17.36 1.45
C GLU A 61 -17.60 16.56 1.55
N ALA A 62 -17.32 15.96 2.69
CA ALA A 62 -16.12 15.13 2.90
C ALA A 62 -16.15 13.85 2.04
N VAL A 63 -17.33 13.22 1.86
CA VAL A 63 -17.52 12.08 0.97
C VAL A 63 -17.28 12.49 -0.49
N ASP A 64 -17.83 13.63 -0.94
CA ASP A 64 -17.61 14.12 -2.30
C ASP A 64 -16.13 14.43 -2.57
N ILE A 65 -15.45 15.08 -1.64
CA ILE A 65 -14.00 15.34 -1.73
C ILE A 65 -13.23 14.03 -1.78
N ASN A 66 -13.59 13.06 -0.92
CA ASN A 66 -12.95 11.74 -0.93
C ASN A 66 -13.10 11.04 -2.28
N ASN A 67 -14.29 11.07 -2.88
CA ASN A 67 -14.54 10.42 -4.16
C ASN A 67 -13.67 11.05 -5.27
N LYS A 68 -13.61 12.37 -5.33
CA LYS A 68 -12.71 13.09 -6.26
C LYS A 68 -11.23 12.77 -6.02
N TYR A 69 -10.81 12.68 -4.76
CA TYR A 69 -9.45 12.29 -4.40
C TYR A 69 -9.14 10.87 -4.85
N MET A 70 -10.04 9.91 -4.62
CA MET A 70 -9.86 8.51 -5.02
C MET A 70 -9.81 8.37 -6.56
N GLU A 71 -10.63 9.12 -7.30
CA GLU A 71 -10.53 9.17 -8.76
C GLU A 71 -9.19 9.75 -9.23
N GLY A 72 -8.74 10.83 -8.59
CA GLY A 72 -7.42 11.41 -8.87
C GLY A 72 -6.27 10.44 -8.65
N LEU A 73 -6.34 9.60 -7.59
CA LEU A 73 -5.34 8.57 -7.33
C LEU A 73 -5.30 7.46 -8.39
N LYS A 74 -6.43 7.16 -9.03
CA LYS A 74 -6.46 6.19 -10.14
C LYS A 74 -5.78 6.74 -11.40
N LEU A 75 -5.87 8.04 -11.62
CA LEU A 75 -5.36 8.69 -12.83
C LEU A 75 -3.88 9.08 -12.76
N LYS A 76 -3.37 9.35 -11.54
CA LYS A 76 -1.97 9.73 -11.34
C LYS A 76 -1.13 8.50 -11.05
N VAL A 77 -0.43 8.04 -12.06
CA VAL A 77 0.56 6.98 -11.94
C VAL A 77 1.93 7.58 -12.21
N GLN A 78 2.82 7.48 -11.23
CA GLN A 78 4.22 7.85 -11.38
C GLN A 78 5.05 6.57 -11.36
N GLU A 79 5.81 6.36 -12.42
CA GLU A 79 6.74 5.24 -12.51
C GLU A 79 7.96 5.50 -11.62
N ILE A 80 8.38 4.47 -10.90
CA ILE A 80 9.70 4.45 -10.27
C ILE A 80 10.72 4.07 -11.35
N GLU A 81 11.81 4.82 -11.42
CA GLU A 81 12.89 4.60 -12.39
C GLU A 81 13.35 3.15 -12.40
N GLY A 82 13.41 2.54 -13.57
CA GLY A 82 13.82 1.14 -13.76
C GLY A 82 12.75 0.08 -13.43
N ALA A 83 11.54 0.47 -12.98
CA ALA A 83 10.53 -0.49 -12.57
C ALA A 83 10.05 -1.40 -13.71
N LYS A 84 9.82 -0.86 -14.90
CA LYS A 84 9.39 -1.66 -16.06
C LYS A 84 10.44 -2.65 -16.51
N GLU A 85 11.68 -2.18 -16.62
CA GLU A 85 12.81 -3.00 -17.01
C GLU A 85 13.04 -4.13 -16.02
N PHE A 86 12.88 -3.84 -14.73
CA PHE A 86 13.02 -4.85 -13.69
C PHE A 86 11.88 -5.87 -13.73
N ILE A 87 10.64 -5.46 -13.90
CA ILE A 87 9.48 -6.35 -14.04
C ILE A 87 9.64 -7.28 -15.26
N LYS A 88 10.10 -6.76 -16.41
CA LYS A 88 10.40 -7.56 -17.59
C LYS A 88 11.50 -8.58 -17.31
N TYR A 89 12.59 -8.14 -16.67
CA TYR A 89 13.68 -9.03 -16.26
C TYR A 89 13.18 -10.20 -15.40
N LEU A 90 12.32 -9.93 -14.43
CA LEU A 90 11.73 -10.98 -13.59
C LEU A 90 10.91 -12.00 -14.40
N LYS A 91 10.13 -11.53 -15.38
CA LYS A 91 9.34 -12.42 -16.26
C LYS A 91 10.24 -13.26 -17.16
N ASP A 92 11.30 -12.68 -17.73
CA ASP A 92 12.29 -13.39 -18.54
C ASP A 92 13.00 -14.49 -17.73
N LYS A 93 13.17 -14.27 -16.42
CA LYS A 93 13.69 -15.23 -15.45
C LYS A 93 12.63 -16.20 -14.89
N GLN A 94 11.39 -16.12 -15.37
CA GLN A 94 10.26 -16.96 -14.98
C GLN A 94 9.82 -16.80 -13.51
N TYR A 95 10.14 -15.67 -12.86
CA TYR A 95 9.59 -15.36 -11.55
C TYR A 95 8.09 -15.09 -11.64
N LYS A 96 7.35 -15.53 -10.62
CA LYS A 96 5.96 -15.09 -10.38
C LYS A 96 5.96 -13.73 -9.70
N ILE A 97 5.22 -12.79 -10.27
CA ILE A 97 5.16 -11.41 -9.77
C ILE A 97 3.79 -11.15 -9.17
N ILE A 98 3.80 -10.82 -7.88
CA ILE A 98 2.59 -10.60 -7.10
C ILE A 98 2.63 -9.19 -6.52
N ILE A 99 1.56 -8.42 -6.72
CA ILE A 99 1.41 -7.10 -6.11
C ILE A 99 0.61 -7.20 -4.82
N ALA A 100 1.23 -6.90 -3.68
CA ALA A 100 0.59 -6.90 -2.36
C ALA A 100 0.47 -5.47 -1.82
N SER A 101 -0.77 -4.96 -1.63
CA SER A 101 -1.03 -3.54 -1.34
C SER A 101 -1.94 -3.34 -0.13
N ASN A 102 -1.64 -2.33 0.70
CA ASN A 102 -2.57 -1.81 1.71
C ASN A 102 -3.63 -0.88 1.12
N GLY A 103 -3.49 -0.50 -0.15
CA GLY A 103 -4.47 0.28 -0.88
C GLY A 103 -5.69 -0.55 -1.31
N PRO A 104 -6.72 0.10 -1.88
CA PRO A 104 -7.91 -0.59 -2.34
C PRO A 104 -7.64 -1.44 -3.60
N SER A 105 -8.20 -2.65 -3.63
CA SER A 105 -8.12 -3.59 -4.77
C SER A 105 -8.55 -2.94 -6.09
N THR A 106 -9.59 -2.09 -6.04
CA THR A 106 -10.12 -1.39 -7.21
C THR A 106 -9.15 -0.39 -7.86
N ALA A 107 -8.10 0.06 -7.15
CA ALA A 107 -7.12 1.00 -7.70
C ALA A 107 -5.96 0.31 -8.42
N ILE A 108 -5.69 -0.97 -8.11
CA ILE A 108 -4.52 -1.69 -8.63
C ILE A 108 -4.58 -1.84 -10.15
N PRO A 109 -5.68 -2.33 -10.77
CA PRO A 109 -5.73 -2.54 -12.23
C PRO A 109 -5.50 -1.26 -13.03
N ALA A 110 -6.07 -0.13 -12.59
CA ALA A 110 -5.89 1.15 -13.26
C ALA A 110 -4.43 1.62 -13.21
N LYS A 111 -3.76 1.42 -12.08
CA LYS A 111 -2.33 1.76 -11.90
C LYS A 111 -1.44 0.88 -12.77
N LEU A 112 -1.63 -0.44 -12.76
CA LEU A 112 -0.86 -1.37 -13.57
C LEU A 112 -1.01 -1.09 -15.07
N LYS A 113 -2.24 -0.79 -15.51
CA LYS A 113 -2.52 -0.38 -16.88
C LYS A 113 -1.85 0.96 -17.23
N GLY A 114 -1.93 1.94 -16.34
CA GLY A 114 -1.28 3.25 -16.52
C GLY A 114 0.24 3.15 -16.64
N LEU A 115 0.86 2.20 -15.92
CA LEU A 115 2.28 1.88 -16.02
C LEU A 115 2.61 1.00 -17.25
N GLY A 116 1.64 0.37 -17.90
CA GLY A 116 1.88 -0.57 -18.99
C GLY A 116 2.60 -1.85 -18.56
N ILE A 117 2.37 -2.32 -17.33
CA ILE A 117 2.99 -3.54 -16.76
C ILE A 117 1.96 -4.61 -16.40
N ASN A 118 0.69 -4.39 -16.70
CA ASN A 118 -0.40 -5.27 -16.31
C ASN A 118 -0.21 -6.72 -16.81
N GLU A 119 0.33 -6.91 -18.00
CA GLU A 119 0.56 -8.22 -18.63
C GLU A 119 1.67 -9.04 -17.95
N TYR A 120 2.51 -8.40 -17.14
CA TYR A 120 3.62 -9.06 -16.43
C TYR A 120 3.25 -9.51 -15.02
N ILE A 121 2.10 -9.08 -14.50
CA ILE A 121 1.68 -9.37 -13.12
C ILE A 121 0.85 -10.64 -13.10
N ASP A 122 1.26 -11.62 -12.30
CA ASP A 122 0.59 -12.91 -12.19
C ASP A 122 -0.59 -12.85 -11.22
N GLU A 123 -0.48 -12.07 -10.14
CA GLU A 123 -1.56 -11.93 -9.15
C GLU A 123 -1.49 -10.57 -8.45
N THR A 124 -2.62 -10.11 -7.96
CA THR A 124 -2.72 -8.92 -7.11
C THR A 124 -3.46 -9.25 -5.82
N PHE A 125 -3.06 -8.64 -4.71
CA PHE A 125 -3.73 -8.81 -3.42
C PHE A 125 -3.77 -7.49 -2.67
N ALA A 126 -4.92 -7.14 -2.15
CA ALA A 126 -5.15 -5.90 -1.43
C ALA A 126 -5.76 -6.12 -0.05
N ALA A 127 -5.49 -5.20 0.88
CA ALA A 127 -5.97 -5.28 2.26
C ALA A 127 -7.49 -5.39 2.38
N ASP A 128 -8.23 -4.78 1.47
CA ASP A 128 -9.70 -4.84 1.47
C ASP A 128 -10.24 -6.20 1.03
N GLU A 129 -9.45 -7.08 0.44
CA GLU A 129 -9.88 -8.44 0.09
C GLU A 129 -10.01 -9.34 1.33
N CYS A 130 -9.14 -9.16 2.33
CA CYS A 130 -9.16 -9.96 3.55
C CYS A 130 -9.60 -9.18 4.80
N GLY A 131 -9.70 -7.84 4.71
CA GLY A 131 -10.03 -6.99 5.88
C GLY A 131 -8.87 -6.78 6.85
N SER A 132 -7.65 -7.13 6.46
CA SER A 132 -6.41 -6.90 7.21
C SER A 132 -5.38 -6.23 6.32
N MET A 133 -4.38 -5.59 6.92
CA MET A 133 -3.33 -4.87 6.19
C MET A 133 -1.95 -5.27 6.70
N LYS A 134 -0.92 -5.06 5.87
CA LYS A 134 0.48 -5.16 6.31
C LYS A 134 0.73 -4.19 7.46
N PRO A 135 1.43 -4.56 8.53
CA PRO A 135 2.26 -5.77 8.71
C PRO A 135 1.54 -6.96 9.37
N HIS A 136 0.23 -6.97 9.56
CA HIS A 136 -0.46 -8.03 10.29
C HIS A 136 -0.34 -9.39 9.60
N ALA A 137 -0.02 -10.45 10.36
CA ALA A 137 0.18 -11.81 9.85
C ALA A 137 -1.01 -12.32 9.02
N TYR A 138 -2.24 -12.02 9.42
CA TYR A 138 -3.44 -12.43 8.69
C TYR A 138 -3.49 -11.93 7.23
N PHE A 139 -2.91 -10.76 6.94
CA PHE A 139 -2.79 -10.29 5.56
C PHE A 139 -1.95 -11.26 4.70
N TYR A 140 -0.82 -11.70 5.23
CA TYR A 140 0.09 -12.60 4.50
C TYR A 140 -0.49 -14.03 4.41
N GLU A 141 -1.14 -14.53 5.46
CA GLU A 141 -1.83 -15.82 5.42
C GLU A 141 -2.91 -15.84 4.33
N ALA A 142 -3.72 -14.78 4.24
CA ALA A 142 -4.74 -14.66 3.21
C ALA A 142 -4.12 -14.55 1.79
N LEU A 143 -3.01 -13.83 1.65
CA LEU A 143 -2.24 -13.77 0.40
C LEU A 143 -1.73 -15.17 0.01
N PHE A 144 -1.11 -15.91 0.94
CA PHE A 144 -0.58 -17.25 0.66
C PHE A 144 -1.68 -18.24 0.25
N ASN A 145 -2.85 -18.16 0.89
CA ASN A 145 -4.02 -18.93 0.50
C ASN A 145 -4.46 -18.60 -0.93
N LYS A 146 -4.49 -17.31 -1.30
CA LYS A 146 -4.88 -16.85 -2.63
C LYS A 146 -3.94 -17.38 -3.72
N ILE A 147 -2.63 -17.31 -3.48
CA ILE A 147 -1.62 -17.77 -4.45
C ILE A 147 -1.34 -19.27 -4.37
N ASN A 148 -1.98 -19.97 -3.42
CA ASN A 148 -1.78 -21.39 -3.13
C ASN A 148 -0.30 -21.77 -2.97
N ASN A 149 0.46 -20.94 -2.27
CA ASN A 149 1.86 -21.19 -1.91
C ASN A 149 2.15 -20.64 -0.51
N HIS A 150 2.67 -21.48 0.38
CA HIS A 150 3.04 -21.15 1.76
C HIS A 150 4.53 -21.31 2.01
N ASN A 151 5.33 -21.58 0.97
CA ASN A 151 6.78 -21.73 1.11
C ASN A 151 7.45 -20.34 1.11
N THR A 152 7.56 -19.75 2.29
CA THR A 152 8.16 -18.41 2.47
C THR A 152 9.63 -18.35 2.03
N LYS A 153 10.32 -19.50 1.95
CA LYS A 153 11.72 -19.57 1.51
C LYS A 153 11.92 -19.42 0.01
N GLU A 154 10.84 -19.53 -0.76
CA GLU A 154 10.84 -19.29 -2.20
C GLU A 154 10.31 -17.89 -2.55
N MET A 155 10.11 -17.02 -1.54
CA MET A 155 9.53 -15.71 -1.71
C MET A 155 10.47 -14.61 -1.23
N LEU A 156 10.54 -13.54 -2.01
CA LEU A 156 11.16 -12.28 -1.60
C LEU A 156 10.09 -11.19 -1.54
N PHE A 157 9.95 -10.56 -0.37
CA PHE A 157 9.03 -9.43 -0.22
C PHE A 157 9.79 -8.12 -0.40
N ILE A 158 9.43 -7.35 -1.42
CA ILE A 158 10.09 -6.08 -1.75
C ILE A 158 9.15 -4.94 -1.38
N GLY A 159 9.62 -3.97 -0.61
CA GLY A 159 8.81 -2.81 -0.23
C GLY A 159 9.64 -1.64 0.25
N ASP A 160 9.01 -0.45 0.36
CA ASP A 160 9.65 0.80 0.76
C ASP A 160 9.38 1.20 2.22
N GLU A 161 8.39 0.58 2.87
CA GLU A 161 8.03 0.90 4.24
C GLU A 161 8.53 -0.15 5.23
N LEU A 162 9.52 0.23 6.07
CA LEU A 162 10.13 -0.67 7.07
C LEU A 162 9.12 -1.36 7.98
N GLU A 163 8.16 -0.62 8.53
CA GLU A 163 7.18 -1.19 9.46
C GLU A 163 6.16 -2.09 8.74
N LYS A 164 5.69 -1.70 7.58
CA LYS A 164 4.63 -2.44 6.88
C LYS A 164 5.17 -3.61 6.09
N ASP A 165 6.27 -3.39 5.36
CA ASP A 165 6.76 -4.36 4.40
C ASP A 165 7.85 -5.26 5.00
N ILE A 166 8.86 -4.66 5.62
CA ILE A 166 10.02 -5.41 6.09
C ILE A 166 9.72 -6.15 7.40
N LYS A 167 9.17 -5.45 8.41
CA LYS A 167 8.75 -6.09 9.64
C LYS A 167 7.80 -7.25 9.39
N GLY A 168 6.72 -6.98 8.63
CA GLY A 168 5.69 -7.98 8.37
C GLY A 168 6.24 -9.20 7.63
N GLY A 169 7.06 -9.00 6.59
CA GLY A 169 7.72 -10.09 5.87
C GLY A 169 8.66 -10.92 6.76
N ASN A 170 9.46 -10.25 7.59
CA ASN A 170 10.38 -10.90 8.53
C ASN A 170 9.63 -11.76 9.56
N GLU A 171 8.53 -11.22 10.15
CA GLU A 171 7.75 -11.91 11.18
C GLU A 171 7.14 -13.23 10.69
N ILE A 172 6.84 -13.34 9.39
CA ILE A 172 6.33 -14.57 8.79
C ILE A 172 7.42 -15.44 8.13
N GLY A 173 8.68 -15.06 8.27
CA GLY A 173 9.84 -15.83 7.82
C GLY A 173 10.15 -15.78 6.33
N MET A 174 9.67 -14.74 5.62
CA MET A 174 10.11 -14.44 4.25
C MET A 174 11.46 -13.71 4.25
N ASP A 175 12.21 -13.87 3.17
CA ASP A 175 13.25 -12.91 2.86
C ASP A 175 12.64 -11.58 2.44
N THR A 176 13.27 -10.49 2.87
CA THR A 176 12.77 -9.13 2.62
C THR A 176 13.83 -8.28 1.93
N CYS A 177 13.39 -7.43 1.03
CA CYS A 177 14.23 -6.43 0.39
C CYS A 177 13.65 -5.04 0.62
N TRP A 178 14.37 -4.21 1.33
CA TRP A 178 13.98 -2.83 1.54
C TRP A 178 14.46 -1.93 0.42
N PHE A 179 13.49 -1.33 -0.29
CA PHE A 179 13.76 -0.30 -1.28
C PHE A 179 13.87 1.06 -0.59
N ASN A 180 15.09 1.38 -0.11
CA ASN A 180 15.39 2.56 0.69
C ASN A 180 15.72 3.78 -0.20
N ILE A 181 14.72 4.30 -0.91
CA ILE A 181 14.90 5.46 -1.78
C ILE A 181 15.19 6.76 -1.04
N ARG A 182 14.85 6.84 0.25
CA ARG A 182 15.03 8.04 1.09
C ARG A 182 16.33 8.05 1.91
N ASN A 183 17.08 6.96 1.90
CA ASN A 183 18.24 6.74 2.75
C ASN A 183 17.91 6.87 4.26
N ASP A 184 16.75 6.31 4.64
CA ASP A 184 16.33 6.25 6.05
C ASP A 184 17.21 5.25 6.84
N ASP A 185 17.26 5.40 8.19
CA ASP A 185 18.02 4.50 9.05
C ASP A 185 17.30 3.15 9.27
N THR A 186 18.05 2.03 9.17
CA THR A 186 17.56 0.65 9.34
C THR A 186 17.56 0.14 10.77
N SER A 187 17.84 0.97 11.76
CA SER A 187 18.12 0.55 13.15
C SER A 187 17.04 -0.31 13.81
N VAL A 188 15.79 -0.21 13.36
CA VAL A 188 14.64 -0.87 14.00
C VAL A 188 14.31 -2.23 13.38
N TYR A 189 14.29 -2.35 12.05
CA TYR A 189 13.94 -3.58 11.35
C TYR A 189 15.03 -3.92 10.33
N LYS A 190 15.64 -5.11 10.43
CA LYS A 190 16.69 -5.54 9.50
C LYS A 190 16.08 -6.28 8.32
N PRO A 191 16.14 -5.72 7.09
CA PRO A 191 15.83 -6.46 5.88
C PRO A 191 16.89 -7.53 5.60
N THR A 192 16.55 -8.56 4.82
CA THR A 192 17.55 -9.50 4.27
C THR A 192 18.46 -8.78 3.27
N TYR A 193 17.86 -7.89 2.47
CA TYR A 193 18.57 -7.05 1.49
C TYR A 193 18.08 -5.60 1.59
N GLU A 194 18.98 -4.67 1.29
CA GLU A 194 18.68 -3.26 1.14
C GLU A 194 19.17 -2.79 -0.22
N ILE A 195 18.35 -2.03 -0.93
CA ILE A 195 18.66 -1.45 -2.24
C ILE A 195 18.19 0.00 -2.28
N HIS A 196 18.88 0.80 -3.08
CA HIS A 196 18.52 2.21 -3.35
C HIS A 196 18.01 2.40 -4.77
N LYS A 197 18.26 1.42 -5.67
CA LYS A 197 17.77 1.38 -7.04
C LYS A 197 17.25 -0.03 -7.36
N LEU A 198 16.17 -0.11 -8.13
CA LEU A 198 15.58 -1.40 -8.50
C LEU A 198 16.52 -2.29 -9.33
N GLU A 199 17.45 -1.71 -10.09
CA GLU A 199 18.43 -2.47 -10.86
C GLU A 199 19.35 -3.34 -10.00
N GLU A 200 19.59 -2.95 -8.75
CA GLU A 200 20.43 -3.69 -7.80
C GLU A 200 19.86 -5.08 -7.46
N LEU A 201 18.53 -5.23 -7.58
CA LEU A 201 17.85 -6.52 -7.40
C LEU A 201 18.32 -7.61 -8.37
N LYS A 202 18.85 -7.23 -9.55
CA LYS A 202 19.39 -8.18 -10.53
C LYS A 202 20.66 -8.90 -10.03
N ASN A 203 21.29 -8.38 -8.98
CA ASN A 203 22.45 -9.01 -8.34
C ASN A 203 22.04 -9.95 -7.18
N ILE A 204 20.75 -9.90 -6.80
CA ILE A 204 20.18 -10.68 -5.68
C ILE A 204 19.39 -11.88 -6.22
N LEU A 205 18.73 -11.71 -7.40
CA LEU A 205 17.81 -12.66 -8.04
C LEU A 205 18.43 -13.39 -9.23
#